data_4c0cfcfbcf8c8509eb780f0db37c9010
#
_entry.id   4c0cfcfbcf8c8509eb780f0db37c9010
#
_cell.length_a   1.000
_cell.length_b   1.000
_cell.length_c   1.000
_cell.angle_alpha   90.00
_cell.angle_beta   90.00
_cell.angle_gamma   90.00
#
_symmetry.space_group_name_H-M   'P 1'
#
loop_
_entity.id
_entity.type
_entity.pdbx_description
1 polymer ?
#
loop_
_entity_poly.entity_id
_entity_poly.type
_entity_poly.pdbx_seq_one_letter_code
_entity_poly.pdbx_strand_id
1 'polypeptide(L)'
;YHARGAWDDGRWHDLSIRSARGAIDMYVDGWHELHQAGQVFFGDWPQLDEVAIGQNTEGVRLMGEVRNGGVFTTPLTDGAIRRLSDAPALTTTALFDKGYHGSVSYRIPSIIRTPHGVVVAGADQRTAIANDAPNHINFVMRRSLDGGRTWLDMQTVIANPGEGVDGACTIDSCLVCDERNGRLTVLIDRFAGGVGLPNNTPGTGVDRHGRPCLYDRAGTRYVLADDGTVLDGGGKRTGYRVDAHGNVTHEGRASGNIYLKEGADPDESLLIERTSFVIELHSDDDGETWSTPRNINHMIKEDWMHFLGVSPGNGIQLQASEHRGRLLVPFYCTGASLKHYSGGALISDDGGDTWRRGSMINDGRIVNGTAVDPKNIRDDDATTHESVFVERADGTVVCFFRNQNHAGRIGVALSHDGGETWDDLYFDKDVPDIFCQPNAVACAPRSDTMVFANASQMLPYRGNGVLRLSLDGARTWAAHRCINPYHYGYQCMTMLPDGE
;
A
#
# COMPACT_ATOMS: atom_id res chain seq x y z
N TYR A 1 26.54 18.26 -7.87
CA TYR A 1 25.12 17.91 -7.72
C TYR A 1 24.49 17.97 -9.10
N HIS A 2 23.64 16.99 -9.42
CA HIS A 2 22.95 16.89 -10.70
C HIS A 2 21.46 16.77 -10.45
N ALA A 3 20.65 17.62 -11.07
CA ALA A 3 19.22 17.44 -11.16
C ALA A 3 18.92 16.21 -12.01
N ARG A 4 17.84 15.48 -11.68
CA ARG A 4 17.51 14.19 -12.32
C ARG A 4 16.78 14.33 -13.66
N GLY A 5 16.28 15.53 -14.00
CA GLY A 5 15.55 15.79 -15.22
C GLY A 5 16.47 16.15 -16.39
N ALA A 6 15.99 15.94 -17.60
CA ALA A 6 16.57 16.54 -18.81
C ALA A 6 16.00 17.96 -18.94
N TRP A 7 16.82 18.96 -18.61
CA TRP A 7 16.45 20.38 -18.59
C TRP A 7 17.02 21.14 -19.78
N ASP A 8 17.46 20.43 -20.80
CA ASP A 8 17.98 20.92 -22.08
C ASP A 8 16.93 20.84 -23.22
N ASP A 9 15.65 21.01 -22.85
CA ASP A 9 14.49 20.93 -23.74
C ASP A 9 14.22 22.22 -24.54
N GLY A 10 15.11 23.21 -24.42
CA GLY A 10 14.97 24.51 -25.09
C GLY A 10 13.99 25.49 -24.44
N ARG A 11 13.52 25.21 -23.23
CA ARG A 11 12.63 26.06 -22.47
C ARG A 11 13.38 26.84 -21.40
N TRP A 12 12.74 27.88 -20.86
CA TRP A 12 13.20 28.53 -19.65
C TRP A 12 12.77 27.73 -18.43
N HIS A 13 13.72 27.51 -17.50
CA HIS A 13 13.49 26.87 -16.23
C HIS A 13 13.93 27.77 -15.09
N ASP A 14 13.14 27.79 -14.01
CA ASP A 14 13.51 28.47 -12.77
C ASP A 14 14.33 27.51 -11.89
N LEU A 15 15.57 27.90 -11.60
CA LEU A 15 16.44 27.15 -10.68
C LEU A 15 16.53 27.88 -9.35
N SER A 16 16.16 27.23 -8.26
CA SER A 16 16.37 27.70 -6.89
C SER A 16 17.25 26.74 -6.10
N ILE A 17 18.22 27.29 -5.40
CA ILE A 17 19.08 26.52 -4.49
C ILE A 17 18.90 27.12 -3.09
N ARG A 18 18.50 26.30 -2.14
CA ARG A 18 18.34 26.65 -0.74
C ARG A 18 19.38 25.92 0.09
N SER A 19 20.14 26.68 0.89
CA SER A 19 21.00 26.10 1.92
C SER A 19 20.39 26.42 3.30
N ALA A 20 20.00 25.40 4.04
CA ALA A 20 19.39 25.54 5.35
C ALA A 20 19.56 24.28 6.20
N ARG A 21 19.70 24.44 7.51
CA ARG A 21 19.70 23.34 8.50
C ARG A 21 20.72 22.22 8.18
N GLY A 22 21.86 22.57 7.61
CA GLY A 22 22.90 21.61 7.27
C GLY A 22 22.59 20.78 6.03
N ALA A 23 21.78 21.29 5.12
CA ALA A 23 21.44 20.64 3.86
C ALA A 23 21.32 21.64 2.72
N ILE A 24 21.46 21.13 1.49
CA ILE A 24 21.09 21.84 0.26
C ILE A 24 19.85 21.19 -0.33
N ASP A 25 18.90 22.03 -0.70
CA ASP A 25 17.75 21.68 -1.52
C ASP A 25 17.86 22.40 -2.86
N MET A 26 17.65 21.68 -3.95
CA MET A 26 17.55 22.24 -5.30
C MET A 26 16.12 22.10 -5.80
N TYR A 27 15.62 23.16 -6.41
CA TYR A 27 14.28 23.21 -7.02
C TYR A 27 14.41 23.62 -8.48
N VAL A 28 13.62 22.97 -9.34
CA VAL A 28 13.45 23.38 -10.73
C VAL A 28 11.96 23.63 -10.95
N ASP A 29 11.61 24.78 -11.52
CA ASP A 29 10.23 25.21 -11.75
C ASP A 29 9.37 25.14 -10.47
N GLY A 30 9.96 25.45 -9.32
CA GLY A 30 9.31 25.38 -8.01
C GLY A 30 9.12 23.98 -7.43
N TRP A 31 9.57 22.93 -8.15
CA TRP A 31 9.50 21.54 -7.66
C TRP A 31 10.84 21.10 -7.09
N HIS A 32 10.78 20.39 -5.98
CA HIS A 32 11.98 19.88 -5.32
C HIS A 32 12.61 18.75 -6.15
N GLU A 33 13.89 18.88 -6.48
CA GLU A 33 14.62 17.93 -7.32
C GLU A 33 15.70 17.16 -6.55
N LEU A 34 16.31 17.81 -5.57
CA LEU A 34 17.44 17.24 -4.84
C LEU A 34 17.43 17.72 -3.39
N HIS A 35 17.62 16.78 -2.47
CA HIS A 35 18.00 17.05 -1.08
C HIS A 35 19.35 16.40 -0.80
N GLN A 36 20.31 17.19 -0.34
CA GLN A 36 21.64 16.70 0.05
C GLN A 36 21.96 17.17 1.46
N ALA A 37 22.03 16.24 2.40
CA ALA A 37 22.54 16.52 3.73
C ALA A 37 24.05 16.79 3.68
N GLY A 38 24.53 17.72 4.46
CA GLY A 38 25.91 18.14 4.52
C GLY A 38 26.05 19.63 4.76
N GLN A 39 27.25 20.08 5.09
CA GLN A 39 27.50 21.47 5.30
C GLN A 39 27.72 22.19 3.97
N VAL A 40 26.83 23.13 3.65
CA VAL A 40 27.06 24.08 2.58
C VAL A 40 26.57 25.44 3.05
N PHE A 41 27.46 26.35 3.26
CA PHE A 41 27.19 27.69 3.74
C PHE A 41 27.77 28.72 2.81
N PHE A 42 27.00 29.77 2.56
CA PHE A 42 27.52 31.01 1.95
C PHE A 42 27.96 32.03 3.02
N GLY A 43 27.69 31.75 4.32
CA GLY A 43 27.68 32.79 5.33
C GLY A 43 29.03 33.19 5.95
N ASP A 44 29.97 32.26 6.15
CA ASP A 44 31.16 32.49 6.98
C ASP A 44 32.49 32.17 6.26
N TRP A 45 32.53 32.22 4.96
CA TRP A 45 33.74 32.08 4.21
C TRP A 45 34.34 33.48 3.98
N PRO A 46 35.36 33.90 4.74
CA PRO A 46 35.89 35.24 4.68
C PRO A 46 36.61 35.57 3.37
N GLN A 47 36.66 34.65 2.44
CA GLN A 47 37.30 34.78 1.12
C GLN A 47 36.31 34.52 -0.04
N LEU A 48 34.99 34.50 0.22
CA LEU A 48 33.99 34.40 -0.84
C LEU A 48 33.77 35.82 -1.43
N ASP A 49 34.46 36.14 -2.49
CA ASP A 49 34.42 37.43 -3.18
C ASP A 49 33.81 37.33 -4.59
N GLU A 50 33.58 36.12 -5.08
CA GLU A 50 32.99 35.88 -6.40
C GLU A 50 31.98 34.72 -6.38
N VAL A 51 30.87 34.90 -7.04
CA VAL A 51 29.88 33.84 -7.36
C VAL A 51 29.70 33.78 -8.87
N ALA A 52 30.08 32.68 -9.49
CA ALA A 52 29.89 32.45 -10.91
C ALA A 52 28.62 31.63 -11.16
N ILE A 53 27.74 32.08 -12.05
CA ILE A 53 26.57 31.37 -12.52
C ILE A 53 26.81 30.94 -13.97
N GLY A 54 26.57 29.65 -14.28
CA GLY A 54 26.73 29.12 -15.63
C GLY A 54 28.14 28.67 -15.99
N GLN A 55 29.04 28.55 -15.01
CA GLN A 55 30.39 28.00 -15.19
C GLN A 55 30.76 27.17 -13.95
N ASN A 56 31.40 26.01 -14.14
CA ASN A 56 32.02 25.28 -13.03
C ASN A 56 33.51 25.65 -12.86
N THR A 57 34.14 25.16 -11.79
CA THR A 57 35.55 25.37 -11.47
C THR A 57 36.52 24.79 -12.51
N GLU A 58 36.06 23.89 -13.37
CA GLU A 58 36.83 23.26 -14.44
C GLU A 58 36.71 24.02 -15.76
N GLY A 59 35.98 25.13 -15.78
CA GLY A 59 35.80 25.98 -16.96
C GLY A 59 34.72 25.47 -17.93
N VAL A 60 33.96 24.45 -17.55
CA VAL A 60 32.79 24.01 -18.33
C VAL A 60 31.69 25.06 -18.19
N ARG A 61 31.17 25.54 -19.31
CA ARG A 61 30.19 26.62 -19.38
C ARG A 61 28.81 26.11 -19.71
N LEU A 62 27.81 26.78 -19.16
CA LEU A 62 26.41 26.58 -19.56
C LEU A 62 26.27 26.96 -21.04
N MET A 63 25.67 26.06 -21.82
CA MET A 63 25.26 26.30 -23.20
C MET A 63 23.82 26.83 -23.21
N GLY A 64 23.64 28.08 -22.79
CA GLY A 64 22.32 28.68 -22.63
C GLY A 64 22.39 30.11 -22.12
N GLU A 65 21.27 30.65 -21.72
CA GLU A 65 21.14 31.99 -21.17
C GLU A 65 20.71 31.94 -19.70
N VAL A 66 21.12 32.89 -18.89
CA VAL A 66 20.68 33.09 -17.51
C VAL A 66 20.07 34.48 -17.36
N ARG A 67 18.94 34.58 -16.70
CA ARG A 67 18.27 35.87 -16.42
C ARG A 67 17.62 35.85 -15.01
N ASN A 68 17.30 37.04 -14.51
CA ASN A 68 16.55 37.25 -13.26
C ASN A 68 17.21 36.59 -12.02
N GLY A 69 18.56 36.62 -11.91
CA GLY A 69 19.23 36.08 -10.74
C GLY A 69 18.93 36.90 -9.47
N GLY A 70 18.72 36.21 -8.34
CA GLY A 70 18.49 36.84 -7.04
C GLY A 70 19.14 36.03 -5.91
N VAL A 71 19.56 36.70 -4.84
CA VAL A 71 20.09 36.07 -3.62
C VAL A 71 19.24 36.51 -2.43
N PHE A 72 18.80 35.55 -1.63
CA PHE A 72 18.02 35.77 -0.42
C PHE A 72 18.91 35.49 0.80
N THR A 73 18.93 36.38 1.76
CA THR A 73 19.72 36.23 3.00
C THR A 73 19.03 35.32 4.03
N THR A 74 17.76 34.99 3.80
CA THR A 74 16.99 34.05 4.63
C THR A 74 16.50 32.92 3.75
N PRO A 75 16.60 31.66 4.20
CA PRO A 75 16.10 30.52 3.45
C PRO A 75 14.59 30.66 3.15
N LEU A 76 14.22 30.58 1.89
CA LEU A 76 12.83 30.62 1.48
C LEU A 76 12.12 29.31 1.86
N THR A 77 10.83 29.41 2.19
CA THR A 77 9.99 28.22 2.33
C THR A 77 9.66 27.61 0.96
N ASP A 78 9.29 26.33 0.93
CA ASP A 78 8.89 25.65 -0.32
C ASP A 78 7.75 26.40 -1.02
N GLY A 79 6.75 26.88 -0.26
CA GLY A 79 5.67 27.67 -0.79
C GLY A 79 6.11 29.02 -1.37
N ALA A 80 7.16 29.64 -0.81
CA ALA A 80 7.74 30.88 -1.37
C ALA A 80 8.48 30.60 -2.68
N ILE A 81 9.25 29.51 -2.75
CA ILE A 81 9.94 29.07 -3.97
C ILE A 81 8.92 28.77 -5.07
N ARG A 82 7.86 28.02 -4.76
CA ARG A 82 6.78 27.73 -5.71
C ARG A 82 6.13 29.00 -6.27
N ARG A 83 5.82 29.98 -5.41
CA ARG A 83 5.25 31.26 -5.86
C ARG A 83 6.20 32.04 -6.76
N LEU A 84 7.50 32.01 -6.50
CA LEU A 84 8.49 32.66 -7.37
C LEU A 84 8.59 32.02 -8.75
N SER A 85 8.35 30.71 -8.84
CA SER A 85 8.38 29.94 -10.08
C SER A 85 7.00 29.79 -10.72
N ASP A 86 5.98 30.46 -10.21
CA ASP A 86 4.58 30.35 -10.67
C ASP A 86 4.07 28.90 -10.70
N ALA A 87 4.60 28.07 -9.82
CA ALA A 87 4.24 26.65 -9.71
C ALA A 87 2.94 26.47 -8.95
N PRO A 88 2.13 25.45 -9.30
CA PRO A 88 0.89 25.13 -8.58
C PRO A 88 1.13 24.93 -7.08
N ALA A 89 0.21 25.42 -6.26
CA ALA A 89 0.25 25.16 -4.83
C ALA A 89 -0.03 23.66 -4.56
N LEU A 90 0.74 23.05 -3.65
CA LEU A 90 0.37 21.76 -3.05
C LEU A 90 -0.36 22.01 -1.75
N THR A 91 -1.57 21.48 -1.64
CA THR A 91 -2.33 21.46 -0.41
C THR A 91 -2.01 20.19 0.35
N THR A 92 -1.72 20.29 1.64
CA THR A 92 -1.43 19.14 2.51
C THR A 92 -2.36 19.17 3.71
N THR A 93 -3.03 18.06 3.97
CA THR A 93 -3.93 17.88 5.13
C THR A 93 -3.53 16.60 5.87
N ALA A 94 -3.28 16.71 7.18
CA ALA A 94 -3.06 15.54 8.03
C ALA A 94 -4.41 14.88 8.33
N LEU A 95 -4.66 13.70 7.76
CA LEU A 95 -5.89 12.93 8.02
C LEU A 95 -5.78 12.09 9.28
N PHE A 96 -4.64 11.44 9.46
CA PHE A 96 -4.35 10.56 10.56
C PHE A 96 -2.97 10.93 11.10
N ASP A 97 -2.92 11.57 12.24
CA ASP A 97 -1.66 12.04 12.83
C ASP A 97 -1.35 11.30 14.13
N LYS A 98 -0.06 11.20 14.43
CA LYS A 98 0.42 10.61 15.69
C LYS A 98 -0.25 11.29 16.88
N GLY A 99 -0.79 10.49 17.81
CA GLY A 99 -1.51 10.96 18.98
C GLY A 99 -3.01 11.19 18.76
N TYR A 100 -3.49 11.25 17.51
CA TYR A 100 -4.92 11.35 17.23
C TYR A 100 -5.64 10.11 17.80
N HIS A 101 -6.74 10.31 18.51
CA HIS A 101 -7.45 9.26 19.28
C HIS A 101 -6.52 8.34 20.10
N GLY A 102 -5.43 8.89 20.66
CA GLY A 102 -4.50 8.16 21.53
C GLY A 102 -3.60 7.15 20.82
N SER A 103 -3.62 7.09 19.49
CA SER A 103 -2.82 6.14 18.72
C SER A 103 -1.34 6.53 18.68
N VAL A 104 -0.45 5.54 18.77
CA VAL A 104 1.00 5.75 18.68
C VAL A 104 1.42 6.09 17.24
N SER A 105 0.75 5.50 16.24
CA SER A 105 1.06 5.71 14.83
C SER A 105 -0.13 5.37 13.96
N TYR A 106 -0.18 5.98 12.78
CA TYR A 106 -1.02 5.58 11.65
C TYR A 106 -0.12 5.27 10.49
N ARG A 107 -0.40 4.17 9.78
CA ARG A 107 0.37 3.75 8.59
C ARG A 107 -0.56 3.10 7.58
N ILE A 108 0.04 2.74 6.42
CA ILE A 108 -0.59 1.94 5.37
C ILE A 108 -1.84 2.63 4.84
N PRO A 109 -1.67 3.72 4.08
CA PRO A 109 -2.79 4.45 3.52
C PRO A 109 -3.47 3.65 2.40
N SER A 110 -4.79 3.68 2.41
CA SER A 110 -5.64 3.31 1.29
C SER A 110 -6.55 4.49 0.95
N ILE A 111 -6.79 4.76 -0.32
CA ILE A 111 -7.68 5.84 -0.73
C ILE A 111 -8.40 5.45 -2.02
N ILE A 112 -9.68 5.75 -2.11
CA ILE A 112 -10.48 5.53 -3.30
C ILE A 112 -11.58 6.58 -3.40
N ARG A 113 -11.98 6.92 -4.62
CA ARG A 113 -13.17 7.73 -4.91
C ARG A 113 -14.29 6.82 -5.38
N THR A 114 -15.50 7.02 -4.86
CA THR A 114 -16.70 6.34 -5.34
C THR A 114 -17.30 7.07 -6.55
N PRO A 115 -18.15 6.41 -7.34
CA PRO A 115 -18.86 7.06 -8.46
C PRO A 115 -19.71 8.26 -8.05
N HIS A 116 -20.16 8.31 -6.79
CA HIS A 116 -20.93 9.42 -6.23
C HIS A 116 -20.05 10.60 -5.81
N GLY A 117 -18.72 10.51 -6.00
CA GLY A 117 -17.76 11.58 -5.71
C GLY A 117 -17.25 11.62 -4.27
N VAL A 118 -17.66 10.68 -3.43
CA VAL A 118 -17.11 10.56 -2.06
C VAL A 118 -15.69 9.99 -2.13
N VAL A 119 -14.77 10.63 -1.43
CA VAL A 119 -13.40 10.12 -1.26
C VAL A 119 -13.30 9.44 0.09
N VAL A 120 -12.86 8.19 0.10
CA VAL A 120 -12.69 7.38 1.31
C VAL A 120 -11.22 7.10 1.51
N ALA A 121 -10.68 7.45 2.68
CA ALA A 121 -9.30 7.20 3.05
C ALA A 121 -9.25 6.29 4.28
N GLY A 122 -8.50 5.19 4.18
CA GLY A 122 -8.29 4.21 5.24
C GLY A 122 -6.85 4.21 5.75
N ALA A 123 -6.66 3.73 6.98
CA ALA A 123 -5.35 3.55 7.58
C ALA A 123 -5.37 2.49 8.70
N ASP A 124 -4.21 1.91 8.97
CA ASP A 124 -3.93 1.15 10.17
C ASP A 124 -3.81 2.09 11.36
N GLN A 125 -4.69 1.97 12.35
CA GLN A 125 -4.54 2.62 13.64
C GLN A 125 -3.69 1.74 14.56
N ARG A 126 -2.41 2.08 14.74
CA ARG A 126 -1.44 1.33 15.56
C ARG A 126 -1.43 1.89 16.97
N THR A 127 -2.04 1.17 17.90
CA THR A 127 -2.35 1.71 19.23
C THR A 127 -1.20 1.55 20.21
N ALA A 128 -0.39 0.48 20.10
CA ALA A 128 0.66 0.17 21.07
C ALA A 128 2.05 0.60 20.63
N ILE A 129 2.46 0.20 19.42
CA ILE A 129 3.75 0.54 18.81
C ILE A 129 3.57 0.89 17.33
N ALA A 130 4.59 1.49 16.72
CA ALA A 130 4.53 1.85 15.30
C ALA A 130 4.77 0.68 14.33
N ASN A 131 5.17 -0.50 14.83
CA ASN A 131 5.52 -1.67 14.04
C ASN A 131 4.28 -2.40 13.52
N ASP A 132 4.50 -3.31 12.56
CA ASP A 132 3.52 -4.23 12.05
C ASP A 132 3.12 -5.29 13.10
N ALA A 133 2.25 -6.25 12.74
CA ALA A 133 1.87 -7.37 13.59
C ALA A 133 3.08 -8.26 13.98
N PRO A 134 3.18 -8.75 15.23
CA PRO A 134 2.22 -8.65 16.33
C PRO A 134 2.11 -7.24 16.92
N ASN A 135 0.91 -6.73 17.01
CA ASN A 135 0.59 -5.42 17.55
C ASN A 135 -0.93 -5.26 17.62
N HIS A 136 -1.46 -4.43 18.49
CA HIS A 136 -2.88 -4.08 18.44
C HIS A 136 -3.12 -3.02 17.37
N ILE A 137 -3.82 -3.39 16.29
CA ILE A 137 -4.07 -2.53 15.14
C ILE A 137 -5.54 -2.61 14.75
N ASN A 138 -6.21 -1.47 14.73
CA ASN A 138 -7.57 -1.33 14.22
C ASN A 138 -7.55 -0.83 12.77
N PHE A 139 -8.63 -1.07 12.03
CA PHE A 139 -8.83 -0.43 10.75
C PHE A 139 -9.76 0.77 10.90
N VAL A 140 -9.29 1.93 10.47
CA VAL A 140 -10.00 3.20 10.56
C VAL A 140 -10.11 3.89 9.22
N MET A 141 -11.15 4.71 9.06
CA MET A 141 -11.41 5.46 7.84
C MET A 141 -11.89 6.88 8.12
N ARG A 142 -11.70 7.75 7.12
CA ARG A 142 -12.36 9.07 7.02
C ARG A 142 -12.96 9.23 5.64
N ARG A 143 -14.05 9.99 5.55
CA ARG A 143 -14.74 10.29 4.30
C ARG A 143 -14.68 11.78 4.00
N SER A 144 -14.58 12.13 2.73
CA SER A 144 -14.74 13.49 2.23
C SER A 144 -15.87 13.53 1.21
N LEU A 145 -16.78 14.48 1.37
CA LEU A 145 -17.94 14.67 0.48
C LEU A 145 -17.70 15.78 -0.55
N ASP A 146 -16.51 16.38 -0.55
CA ASP A 146 -16.16 17.57 -1.34
C ASP A 146 -14.81 17.43 -2.08
N GLY A 147 -14.44 16.20 -2.46
CA GLY A 147 -13.23 15.94 -3.21
C GLY A 147 -11.94 16.11 -2.38
N GLY A 148 -11.97 15.80 -1.09
CA GLY A 148 -10.79 15.84 -0.22
C GLY A 148 -10.51 17.22 0.41
N ARG A 149 -11.37 18.22 0.19
CA ARG A 149 -11.18 19.57 0.78
C ARG A 149 -11.46 19.58 2.27
N THR A 150 -12.53 18.89 2.70
CA THR A 150 -12.84 18.67 4.12
C THR A 150 -13.10 17.18 4.38
N TRP A 151 -12.90 16.77 5.63
CA TRP A 151 -12.98 15.37 6.02
C TRP A 151 -13.86 15.20 7.25
N LEU A 152 -14.78 14.25 7.20
CA LEU A 152 -15.62 13.85 8.33
C LEU A 152 -14.76 13.24 9.44
N ASP A 153 -15.34 13.04 10.63
CA ASP A 153 -14.67 12.41 11.75
C ASP A 153 -14.22 10.98 11.42
N MET A 154 -13.18 10.52 12.13
CA MET A 154 -12.65 9.18 11.97
C MET A 154 -13.65 8.13 12.45
N GLN A 155 -13.90 7.14 11.60
CA GLN A 155 -14.69 5.96 11.89
C GLN A 155 -13.78 4.77 12.14
N THR A 156 -13.97 4.03 13.24
CA THR A 156 -13.36 2.71 13.42
C THR A 156 -14.22 1.67 12.75
N VAL A 157 -13.76 1.13 11.63
CA VAL A 157 -14.49 0.12 10.84
C VAL A 157 -14.31 -1.27 11.43
N ILE A 158 -13.08 -1.60 11.85
CA ILE A 158 -12.80 -2.84 12.58
C ILE A 158 -12.05 -2.49 13.85
N ALA A 159 -12.70 -2.74 14.99
CA ALA A 159 -12.07 -2.71 16.31
C ALA A 159 -11.63 -4.14 16.68
N ASN A 160 -10.36 -4.31 17.00
CA ASN A 160 -9.79 -5.60 17.36
C ASN A 160 -9.74 -5.79 18.88
N PRO A 161 -9.90 -7.01 19.41
CA PRO A 161 -9.79 -7.30 20.83
C PRO A 161 -8.34 -7.38 21.29
N GLY A 162 -8.15 -7.30 22.61
CA GLY A 162 -6.84 -7.33 23.25
C GLY A 162 -6.20 -5.96 23.30
N GLU A 163 -4.99 -5.90 23.88
CA GLU A 163 -4.26 -4.67 24.11
C GLU A 163 -2.76 -4.87 23.88
N GLY A 164 -2.03 -3.77 23.71
CA GLY A 164 -0.58 -3.80 23.59
C GLY A 164 -0.09 -4.54 22.35
N VAL A 165 1.12 -5.07 22.41
CA VAL A 165 1.72 -5.84 21.30
C VAL A 165 1.11 -7.24 21.14
N ASP A 166 0.34 -7.68 22.10
CA ASP A 166 -0.34 -8.97 22.11
C ASP A 166 -1.80 -8.90 21.68
N GLY A 167 -2.30 -7.69 21.36
CA GLY A 167 -3.63 -7.49 20.79
C GLY A 167 -3.76 -8.06 19.39
N ALA A 168 -4.99 -8.37 18.99
CA ALA A 168 -5.29 -8.76 17.63
C ALA A 168 -5.14 -7.57 16.67
N CYS A 169 -4.98 -7.85 15.37
CA CYS A 169 -4.83 -6.79 14.39
C CYS A 169 -5.55 -7.06 13.08
N THR A 170 -5.92 -5.95 12.44
CA THR A 170 -6.16 -5.86 11.00
C THR A 170 -5.15 -4.88 10.41
N ILE A 171 -4.51 -5.26 9.28
CA ILE A 171 -3.39 -4.54 8.68
C ILE A 171 -3.49 -4.62 7.15
N ASP A 172 -2.89 -3.66 6.46
CA ASP A 172 -2.71 -3.69 5.01
C ASP A 172 -4.04 -3.65 4.22
N SER A 173 -4.90 -2.65 4.47
CA SER A 173 -6.16 -2.51 3.76
C SER A 173 -5.98 -2.22 2.27
N CYS A 174 -6.75 -2.91 1.41
CA CYS A 174 -6.90 -2.64 0.00
C CYS A 174 -8.37 -2.35 -0.32
N LEU A 175 -8.63 -1.16 -0.91
CA LEU A 175 -9.96 -0.71 -1.29
C LEU A 175 -10.19 -0.98 -2.78
N VAL A 176 -11.36 -1.46 -3.15
CA VAL A 176 -11.81 -1.53 -4.54
C VAL A 176 -13.28 -1.15 -4.65
N CYS A 177 -13.64 -0.45 -5.71
CA CYS A 177 -15.02 -0.02 -5.94
C CYS A 177 -15.57 -0.68 -7.22
N ASP A 178 -16.77 -1.21 -7.14
CA ASP A 178 -17.56 -1.55 -8.32
C ASP A 178 -18.28 -0.30 -8.81
N GLU A 179 -17.73 0.34 -9.83
CA GLU A 179 -18.25 1.59 -10.37
C GLU A 179 -19.65 1.47 -11.01
N ARG A 180 -20.14 0.23 -11.24
CA ARG A 180 -21.47 -0.02 -11.81
C ARG A 180 -22.60 0.26 -10.81
N ASN A 181 -22.36 0.01 -9.53
CA ASN A 181 -23.35 0.13 -8.45
C ASN A 181 -22.86 0.93 -7.25
N GLY A 182 -21.57 1.35 -7.24
CA GLY A 182 -20.98 2.12 -6.14
C GLY A 182 -20.56 1.28 -4.92
N ARG A 183 -20.67 -0.07 -4.98
CA ARG A 183 -20.23 -0.91 -3.88
C ARG A 183 -18.73 -0.75 -3.64
N LEU A 184 -18.39 -0.33 -2.45
CA LEU A 184 -17.02 -0.22 -1.96
C LEU A 184 -16.68 -1.48 -1.17
N THR A 185 -15.62 -2.19 -1.57
CA THR A 185 -15.13 -3.39 -0.89
C THR A 185 -13.77 -3.13 -0.27
N VAL A 186 -13.58 -3.57 0.96
CA VAL A 186 -12.29 -3.64 1.66
C VAL A 186 -11.87 -5.09 1.76
N LEU A 187 -10.69 -5.40 1.28
CA LEU A 187 -9.96 -6.61 1.65
C LEU A 187 -8.83 -6.20 2.60
N ILE A 188 -8.67 -6.89 3.71
CA ILE A 188 -7.69 -6.54 4.75
C ILE A 188 -7.17 -7.79 5.45
N ASP A 189 -5.89 -7.78 5.78
CA ASP A 189 -5.26 -8.89 6.50
C ASP A 189 -5.64 -8.86 7.98
N ARG A 190 -5.86 -10.04 8.56
CA ARG A 190 -6.15 -10.20 9.99
C ARG A 190 -5.25 -11.25 10.63
N PHE A 191 -4.78 -10.95 11.84
CA PHE A 191 -4.08 -11.88 12.71
C PHE A 191 -4.69 -11.89 14.12
N ALA A 192 -4.68 -13.06 14.73
CA ALA A 192 -4.96 -13.17 16.16
C ALA A 192 -3.85 -12.50 17.00
N GLY A 193 -4.13 -12.23 18.25
CA GLY A 193 -3.18 -11.63 19.19
C GLY A 193 -1.86 -12.39 19.26
N GLY A 194 -0.76 -11.67 19.23
CA GLY A 194 0.60 -12.22 19.25
C GLY A 194 1.03 -12.92 17.95
N VAL A 195 0.21 -12.87 16.89
CA VAL A 195 0.52 -13.44 15.56
C VAL A 195 0.82 -12.33 14.56
N GLY A 196 1.71 -12.59 13.65
CA GLY A 196 2.07 -11.72 12.54
C GLY A 196 2.87 -12.49 11.48
N LEU A 197 3.35 -11.78 10.47
CA LEU A 197 4.14 -12.39 9.39
C LEU A 197 5.30 -13.29 9.90
N PRO A 198 6.07 -12.93 10.95
CA PRO A 198 7.24 -13.73 11.36
C PRO A 198 6.90 -15.07 12.03
N ASN A 199 5.69 -15.26 12.53
CA ASN A 199 5.34 -16.41 13.38
C ASN A 199 3.98 -17.04 13.09
N ASN A 200 3.36 -16.73 11.95
CA ASN A 200 2.13 -17.39 11.54
C ASN A 200 2.39 -18.82 11.05
N THR A 201 1.37 -19.66 11.17
CA THR A 201 1.41 -21.06 10.72
C THR A 201 0.84 -21.19 9.30
N PRO A 202 1.27 -22.20 8.51
CA PRO A 202 0.67 -22.49 7.22
C PRO A 202 -0.77 -22.99 7.37
N GLY A 203 -1.53 -22.97 6.29
CA GLY A 203 -2.89 -23.47 6.25
C GLY A 203 -3.93 -22.38 6.09
N THR A 204 -5.13 -22.79 5.72
CA THR A 204 -6.26 -21.89 5.44
C THR A 204 -6.95 -21.37 6.71
N GLY A 205 -6.81 -22.03 7.84
CA GLY A 205 -7.50 -21.72 9.09
C GLY A 205 -9.01 -21.99 9.05
N VAL A 206 -9.48 -22.65 7.99
CA VAL A 206 -10.90 -22.98 7.79
C VAL A 206 -11.08 -24.45 7.45
N ASP A 207 -12.30 -24.96 7.60
CA ASP A 207 -12.66 -26.31 7.16
C ASP A 207 -12.96 -26.35 5.64
N ARG A 208 -13.28 -27.53 5.12
CA ARG A 208 -13.64 -27.73 3.71
C ARG A 208 -14.86 -26.92 3.22
N HIS A 209 -15.63 -26.35 4.12
CA HIS A 209 -16.82 -25.53 3.82
C HIS A 209 -16.53 -24.03 4.02
N GLY A 210 -15.28 -23.65 4.29
CA GLY A 210 -14.88 -22.26 4.53
C GLY A 210 -15.16 -21.75 5.95
N ARG A 211 -15.56 -22.62 6.88
CA ARG A 211 -15.89 -22.22 8.24
C ARG A 211 -14.66 -22.18 9.12
N PRO A 212 -14.47 -21.12 9.95
CA PRO A 212 -13.28 -20.96 10.79
C PRO A 212 -13.07 -22.16 11.75
N CYS A 213 -11.81 -22.61 11.85
CA CYS A 213 -11.39 -23.60 12.82
C CYS A 213 -11.01 -22.92 14.13
N LEU A 214 -11.55 -23.41 15.24
CA LEU A 214 -11.27 -22.94 16.58
C LEU A 214 -10.63 -24.06 17.40
N TYR A 215 -9.88 -23.68 18.43
CA TYR A 215 -9.18 -24.61 19.30
C TYR A 215 -9.35 -24.21 20.77
N ASP A 216 -9.57 -25.20 21.63
CA ASP A 216 -9.46 -25.01 23.08
C ASP A 216 -8.01 -25.10 23.54
N ARG A 217 -7.78 -24.88 24.83
CA ARG A 217 -6.45 -24.94 25.46
C ARG A 217 -5.79 -26.33 25.38
N ALA A 218 -6.58 -27.39 25.22
CA ALA A 218 -6.08 -28.76 25.04
C ALA A 218 -5.73 -29.07 23.58
N GLY A 219 -5.99 -28.14 22.65
CA GLY A 219 -5.79 -28.34 21.21
C GLY A 219 -6.94 -29.12 20.55
N THR A 220 -8.08 -29.25 21.21
CA THR A 220 -9.28 -29.84 20.59
C THR A 220 -9.82 -28.91 19.53
N ARG A 221 -10.03 -29.44 18.34
CA ARG A 221 -10.53 -28.65 17.19
C ARG A 221 -12.06 -28.58 17.19
N TYR A 222 -12.54 -27.38 16.95
CA TYR A 222 -13.96 -27.04 16.74
C TYR A 222 -14.13 -26.32 15.41
N VAL A 223 -15.38 -26.16 14.96
CA VAL A 223 -15.73 -25.43 13.75
C VAL A 223 -16.82 -24.41 14.08
N LEU A 224 -16.59 -23.16 13.66
CA LEU A 224 -17.55 -22.07 13.81
C LEU A 224 -18.54 -22.07 12.63
N ALA A 225 -19.82 -22.28 12.88
CA ALA A 225 -20.87 -22.17 11.87
C ALA A 225 -21.31 -20.70 11.68
N ASP A 226 -21.93 -20.39 10.54
CA ASP A 226 -22.33 -19.03 10.15
C ASP A 226 -23.33 -18.38 11.13
N ASP A 227 -24.13 -19.20 11.85
CA ASP A 227 -25.04 -18.70 12.87
C ASP A 227 -24.40 -18.46 14.25
N GLY A 228 -23.06 -18.53 14.32
CA GLY A 228 -22.30 -18.40 15.57
C GLY A 228 -22.30 -19.65 16.46
N THR A 229 -22.92 -20.76 16.02
CA THR A 229 -22.85 -22.03 16.72
C THR A 229 -21.47 -22.67 16.55
N VAL A 230 -20.92 -23.21 17.63
CA VAL A 230 -19.68 -23.98 17.60
C VAL A 230 -19.96 -25.46 17.56
N LEU A 231 -19.36 -26.15 16.59
CA LEU A 231 -19.52 -27.61 16.38
C LEU A 231 -18.24 -28.34 16.82
N ASP A 232 -18.37 -29.50 17.43
CA ASP A 232 -17.26 -30.40 17.74
C ASP A 232 -16.73 -31.12 16.47
N GLY A 233 -15.69 -31.93 16.61
CA GLY A 233 -15.11 -32.70 15.50
C GLY A 233 -16.03 -33.71 14.84
N GLY A 234 -17.11 -34.06 15.48
CA GLY A 234 -18.20 -34.92 14.95
C GLY A 234 -19.37 -34.15 14.31
N GLY A 235 -19.29 -32.79 14.30
CA GLY A 235 -20.34 -31.90 13.77
C GLY A 235 -21.53 -31.71 14.72
N LYS A 236 -21.41 -32.10 15.99
CA LYS A 236 -22.44 -31.89 17.01
C LYS A 236 -22.30 -30.50 17.63
N ARG A 237 -23.42 -29.84 17.91
CA ARG A 237 -23.46 -28.55 18.62
C ARG A 237 -22.88 -28.69 20.02
N THR A 238 -22.04 -27.74 20.40
CA THR A 238 -21.47 -27.61 21.75
C THR A 238 -22.23 -26.57 22.58
N GLY A 239 -21.82 -26.33 23.82
CA GLY A 239 -22.27 -25.20 24.64
C GLY A 239 -21.65 -23.85 24.28
N TYR A 240 -20.70 -23.81 23.34
CA TYR A 240 -20.05 -22.58 22.90
C TYR A 240 -20.86 -21.88 21.81
N ARG A 241 -20.81 -20.54 21.85
CA ARG A 241 -21.27 -19.65 20.78
C ARG A 241 -20.25 -18.52 20.57
N VAL A 242 -20.16 -18.05 19.33
CA VAL A 242 -19.28 -16.90 18.97
C VAL A 242 -20.15 -15.88 18.24
N ASP A 243 -20.05 -14.60 18.65
CA ASP A 243 -20.75 -13.51 17.96
C ASP A 243 -19.93 -12.97 16.77
N ALA A 244 -20.50 -11.99 16.05
CA ALA A 244 -19.86 -11.37 14.88
C ALA A 244 -18.55 -10.62 15.20
N HIS A 245 -18.30 -10.28 16.46
CA HIS A 245 -17.07 -9.64 16.93
C HIS A 245 -16.04 -10.63 17.48
N GLY A 246 -16.35 -11.94 17.41
CA GLY A 246 -15.49 -13.00 17.92
C GLY A 246 -15.60 -13.25 19.42
N ASN A 247 -16.54 -12.61 20.12
CA ASN A 247 -16.75 -12.87 21.54
C ASN A 247 -17.36 -14.25 21.74
N VAL A 248 -16.77 -15.01 22.67
CA VAL A 248 -17.16 -16.38 22.99
C VAL A 248 -18.04 -16.39 24.23
N THR A 249 -19.11 -17.17 24.18
CA THR A 249 -19.87 -17.58 25.36
C THR A 249 -19.87 -19.10 25.47
N HIS A 250 -19.83 -19.61 26.71
CA HIS A 250 -19.97 -21.03 27.03
C HIS A 250 -21.13 -21.19 28.00
N GLU A 251 -22.14 -21.94 27.58
CA GLU A 251 -23.40 -22.11 28.35
C GLU A 251 -24.02 -20.76 28.81
N GLY A 252 -23.97 -19.76 27.94
CA GLY A 252 -24.49 -18.41 28.17
C GLY A 252 -23.63 -17.49 29.04
N ARG A 253 -22.44 -17.91 29.46
CA ARG A 253 -21.48 -17.08 30.19
C ARG A 253 -20.38 -16.61 29.28
N ALA A 254 -19.95 -15.34 29.42
CA ALA A 254 -18.79 -14.82 28.67
C ALA A 254 -17.53 -15.65 28.95
N SER A 255 -16.77 -15.95 27.90
CA SER A 255 -15.61 -16.83 27.93
C SER A 255 -14.47 -16.33 27.00
N GLY A 256 -14.28 -15.03 26.87
CA GLY A 256 -13.22 -14.43 26.09
C GLY A 256 -13.57 -14.11 24.64
N ASN A 257 -12.56 -14.15 23.75
CA ASN A 257 -12.70 -13.82 22.33
C ASN A 257 -11.76 -14.70 21.49
N ILE A 258 -12.21 -15.16 20.33
CA ILE A 258 -11.44 -16.08 19.46
C ILE A 258 -10.12 -15.47 18.93
N TYR A 259 -10.00 -14.17 18.90
CA TYR A 259 -8.81 -13.46 18.40
C TYR A 259 -7.82 -13.08 19.49
N LEU A 260 -8.01 -13.45 20.75
CA LEU A 260 -7.04 -13.19 21.80
C LEU A 260 -5.74 -13.98 21.58
N LYS A 261 -4.66 -13.52 22.21
CA LYS A 261 -3.39 -14.23 22.22
C LYS A 261 -3.53 -15.55 23.01
N GLU A 262 -2.89 -16.60 22.50
CA GLU A 262 -2.77 -17.85 23.22
C GLU A 262 -2.15 -17.66 24.61
N GLY A 263 -2.79 -18.21 25.63
CA GLY A 263 -2.33 -18.10 27.03
C GLY A 263 -2.66 -16.77 27.72
N ALA A 264 -3.17 -15.76 27.02
CA ALA A 264 -3.59 -14.49 27.61
C ALA A 264 -5.07 -14.46 28.00
N ASP A 265 -5.84 -15.48 27.62
CA ASP A 265 -7.26 -15.60 27.92
C ASP A 265 -7.47 -16.15 29.35
N PRO A 266 -8.00 -15.36 30.28
CA PRO A 266 -8.21 -15.79 31.64
C PRO A 266 -9.37 -16.82 31.78
N ASP A 267 -10.31 -16.84 30.82
CA ASP A 267 -11.52 -17.64 30.87
C ASP A 267 -11.46 -18.88 29.96
N GLU A 268 -10.25 -19.21 29.44
CA GLU A 268 -10.03 -20.38 28.59
C GLU A 268 -10.92 -20.41 27.32
N SER A 269 -11.04 -19.25 26.65
CA SER A 269 -11.79 -19.11 25.42
C SER A 269 -11.33 -20.05 24.31
N LEU A 270 -12.22 -20.35 23.36
CA LEU A 270 -11.80 -20.90 22.08
C LEU A 270 -11.00 -19.83 21.30
N LEU A 271 -9.90 -20.24 20.68
CA LEU A 271 -9.03 -19.38 19.87
C LEU A 271 -9.03 -19.83 18.41
N ILE A 272 -8.94 -18.85 17.51
CA ILE A 272 -8.82 -19.12 16.08
C ILE A 272 -7.43 -19.65 15.73
N GLU A 273 -7.28 -20.31 14.59
CA GLU A 273 -5.99 -20.78 14.04
C GLU A 273 -4.96 -19.63 13.97
N ARG A 274 -3.69 -19.94 14.25
CA ARG A 274 -2.59 -18.97 14.27
C ARG A 274 -2.00 -18.70 12.87
N THR A 275 -2.86 -18.49 11.88
CA THR A 275 -2.50 -18.20 10.51
C THR A 275 -2.93 -16.78 10.11
N SER A 276 -2.59 -16.33 8.90
CA SER A 276 -3.11 -15.09 8.33
C SER A 276 -4.49 -15.35 7.73
N PHE A 277 -5.37 -14.37 7.90
CA PHE A 277 -6.70 -14.36 7.28
C PHE A 277 -6.84 -13.11 6.41
N VAL A 278 -7.55 -13.24 5.30
CA VAL A 278 -8.05 -12.11 4.54
C VAL A 278 -9.53 -11.95 4.85
N ILE A 279 -9.87 -10.77 5.35
CA ILE A 279 -11.23 -10.39 5.73
C ILE A 279 -11.78 -9.44 4.68
N GLU A 280 -13.00 -9.68 4.26
CA GLU A 280 -13.74 -8.83 3.32
C GLU A 280 -14.90 -8.15 4.06
N LEU A 281 -15.08 -6.86 3.77
CA LEU A 281 -16.25 -6.05 4.12
C LEU A 281 -16.66 -5.23 2.90
N HIS A 282 -17.96 -4.92 2.81
CA HIS A 282 -18.46 -4.01 1.79
C HIS A 282 -19.37 -2.93 2.37
N SER A 283 -19.49 -1.85 1.63
CA SER A 283 -20.40 -0.73 1.88
C SER A 283 -21.13 -0.40 0.58
N ASP A 284 -22.44 -0.23 0.66
CA ASP A 284 -23.29 0.19 -0.45
C ASP A 284 -23.74 1.67 -0.31
N ASP A 285 -23.15 2.41 0.64
CA ASP A 285 -23.48 3.81 0.99
C ASP A 285 -22.24 4.70 1.13
N ASP A 286 -21.25 4.51 0.25
CA ASP A 286 -20.02 5.30 0.19
C ASP A 286 -19.21 5.28 1.48
N GLY A 287 -19.19 4.14 2.17
CA GLY A 287 -18.41 3.93 3.39
C GLY A 287 -19.08 4.46 4.67
N GLU A 288 -20.38 4.81 4.63
CA GLU A 288 -21.11 5.26 5.82
C GLU A 288 -21.35 4.08 6.78
N THR A 289 -21.85 2.97 6.26
CA THR A 289 -22.00 1.72 7.01
C THR A 289 -21.29 0.56 6.31
N TRP A 290 -20.96 -0.45 7.06
CA TRP A 290 -20.20 -1.62 6.60
C TRP A 290 -20.89 -2.92 6.94
N SER A 291 -20.77 -3.89 6.04
CA SER A 291 -21.22 -5.26 6.29
C SER A 291 -20.43 -5.91 7.44
N THR A 292 -20.93 -7.03 7.96
CA THR A 292 -20.19 -7.88 8.87
C THR A 292 -18.93 -8.44 8.19
N PRO A 293 -17.75 -8.43 8.84
CA PRO A 293 -16.52 -8.98 8.29
C PRO A 293 -16.67 -10.47 7.91
N ARG A 294 -16.25 -10.84 6.71
CA ARG A 294 -16.28 -12.19 6.17
C ARG A 294 -14.86 -12.69 5.89
N ASN A 295 -14.53 -13.89 6.37
CA ASN A 295 -13.27 -14.57 6.05
C ASN A 295 -13.37 -15.23 4.67
N ILE A 296 -12.43 -14.91 3.76
CA ILE A 296 -12.43 -15.44 2.40
C ILE A 296 -11.28 -16.42 2.11
N ASN A 297 -10.54 -16.87 3.13
CA ASN A 297 -9.37 -17.76 2.94
C ASN A 297 -9.72 -19.03 2.14
N HIS A 298 -10.89 -19.60 2.35
CA HIS A 298 -11.32 -20.82 1.62
C HIS A 298 -11.40 -20.63 0.09
N MET A 299 -11.52 -19.40 -0.37
CA MET A 299 -11.56 -19.04 -1.80
C MET A 299 -10.18 -18.82 -2.39
N ILE A 300 -9.21 -18.37 -1.57
CA ILE A 300 -7.96 -17.78 -2.08
C ILE A 300 -6.67 -18.37 -1.50
N LYS A 301 -6.70 -18.99 -0.31
CA LYS A 301 -5.49 -19.49 0.38
C LYS A 301 -5.37 -21.01 0.25
N GLU A 302 -4.16 -21.51 0.07
CA GLU A 302 -3.83 -22.93 0.05
C GLU A 302 -3.11 -23.36 1.32
N ASP A 303 -3.15 -24.67 1.65
CA ASP A 303 -2.59 -25.21 2.88
C ASP A 303 -1.08 -25.04 3.05
N TRP A 304 -0.33 -24.87 1.95
CA TRP A 304 1.13 -24.66 2.00
C TRP A 304 1.50 -23.19 2.30
N MET A 305 0.57 -22.25 2.16
CA MET A 305 0.83 -20.83 2.38
C MET A 305 0.89 -20.54 3.88
N HIS A 306 2.01 -20.01 4.34
CA HIS A 306 2.13 -19.45 5.67
C HIS A 306 1.37 -18.14 5.76
N PHE A 307 1.82 -17.14 5.04
CA PHE A 307 1.13 -15.87 4.87
C PHE A 307 0.46 -15.82 3.50
N LEU A 308 -0.74 -15.30 3.47
CA LEU A 308 -1.38 -14.70 2.31
C LEU A 308 -2.09 -13.47 2.80
N GLY A 309 -1.83 -12.34 2.15
CA GLY A 309 -2.45 -11.06 2.42
C GLY A 309 -2.61 -10.24 1.15
N VAL A 310 -3.33 -9.14 1.25
CA VAL A 310 -3.50 -8.20 0.13
C VAL A 310 -2.39 -7.18 0.10
N SER A 311 -2.05 -6.68 -1.09
CA SER A 311 -1.18 -5.51 -1.19
C SER A 311 -1.98 -4.28 -0.79
N PRO A 312 -1.46 -3.46 0.16
CA PRO A 312 -2.20 -2.31 0.65
C PRO A 312 -2.38 -1.23 -0.41
N GLY A 313 -3.45 -0.46 -0.29
CA GLY A 313 -3.77 0.64 -1.18
C GLY A 313 -5.11 0.48 -1.86
N ASN A 314 -5.12 0.30 -3.17
CA ASN A 314 -6.34 0.12 -3.95
C ASN A 314 -6.20 -0.94 -5.05
N GLY A 315 -7.30 -1.65 -5.28
CA GLY A 315 -7.53 -2.46 -6.46
C GLY A 315 -8.14 -1.64 -7.59
N ILE A 316 -8.44 -2.30 -8.71
CA ILE A 316 -9.05 -1.68 -9.88
C ILE A 316 -10.28 -2.46 -10.36
N GLN A 317 -11.18 -1.77 -11.07
CA GLN A 317 -12.19 -2.40 -11.91
C GLN A 317 -11.80 -2.25 -13.37
N LEU A 318 -11.77 -3.36 -14.12
CA LEU A 318 -11.40 -3.36 -15.53
C LEU A 318 -12.47 -2.65 -16.37
N GLN A 319 -12.04 -1.79 -17.30
CA GLN A 319 -12.90 -0.94 -18.12
C GLN A 319 -12.72 -1.16 -19.64
N ALA A 320 -11.52 -1.59 -20.07
CA ALA A 320 -11.13 -1.64 -21.47
C ALA A 320 -11.11 -3.05 -22.04
N SER A 321 -10.80 -4.07 -21.23
CA SER A 321 -10.67 -5.46 -21.65
C SER A 321 -12.03 -6.12 -21.90
N GLU A 322 -12.01 -7.34 -22.48
CA GLU A 322 -13.19 -8.21 -22.57
C GLU A 322 -13.75 -8.61 -21.18
N HIS A 323 -12.93 -8.46 -20.12
CA HIS A 323 -13.31 -8.70 -18.72
C HIS A 323 -13.87 -7.43 -18.04
N ARG A 324 -14.48 -6.54 -18.79
CA ARG A 324 -15.04 -5.29 -18.25
C ARG A 324 -15.97 -5.55 -17.07
N GLY A 325 -15.73 -4.83 -15.98
CA GLY A 325 -16.47 -4.95 -14.72
C GLY A 325 -15.84 -5.91 -13.71
N ARG A 326 -14.81 -6.67 -14.11
CA ARG A 326 -14.00 -7.52 -13.21
C ARG A 326 -13.26 -6.64 -12.20
N LEU A 327 -13.29 -7.04 -10.94
CA LEU A 327 -12.49 -6.43 -9.89
C LEU A 327 -11.16 -7.19 -9.75
N LEU A 328 -10.06 -6.46 -9.64
CA LEU A 328 -8.73 -6.98 -9.35
C LEU A 328 -8.19 -6.35 -8.08
N VAL A 329 -7.75 -7.18 -7.14
CA VAL A 329 -7.04 -6.76 -5.93
C VAL A 329 -5.69 -7.47 -5.89
N PRO A 330 -4.57 -6.75 -5.75
CA PRO A 330 -3.27 -7.40 -5.69
C PRO A 330 -3.08 -8.10 -4.35
N PHE A 331 -2.47 -9.29 -4.39
CA PHE A 331 -2.10 -10.07 -3.22
C PHE A 331 -0.64 -10.48 -3.25
N TYR A 332 -0.11 -10.87 -2.10
CA TYR A 332 1.17 -11.55 -1.99
C TYR A 332 1.14 -12.62 -0.89
N CYS A 333 1.99 -13.62 -1.02
CA CYS A 333 2.05 -14.74 -0.08
C CYS A 333 3.47 -15.20 0.17
N THR A 334 3.65 -16.00 1.22
CA THR A 334 4.91 -16.70 1.51
C THR A 334 4.68 -18.21 1.57
N GLY A 335 5.68 -18.97 1.10
CA GLY A 335 5.77 -20.40 1.30
C GLY A 335 6.63 -20.75 2.52
N ALA A 336 7.47 -21.77 2.37
CA ALA A 336 8.36 -22.26 3.43
C ALA A 336 9.35 -21.19 3.92
N SER A 337 9.70 -20.22 3.08
CA SER A 337 10.48 -19.05 3.51
C SER A 337 9.53 -17.87 3.78
N LEU A 338 9.58 -17.36 5.01
CA LEU A 338 8.81 -16.14 5.40
C LEU A 338 9.45 -14.83 4.92
N LYS A 339 10.54 -14.91 4.15
CA LYS A 339 11.30 -13.75 3.64
C LYS A 339 11.17 -13.56 2.12
N HIS A 340 10.64 -14.56 1.42
CA HIS A 340 10.50 -14.54 -0.02
C HIS A 340 9.04 -14.64 -0.41
N TYR A 341 8.63 -13.84 -1.37
CA TYR A 341 7.23 -13.57 -1.65
C TYR A 341 6.87 -13.89 -3.09
N SER A 342 5.62 -14.31 -3.28
CA SER A 342 4.96 -14.44 -4.57
C SER A 342 3.70 -13.60 -4.58
N GLY A 343 3.53 -12.75 -5.59
CA GLY A 343 2.37 -11.89 -5.78
C GLY A 343 1.54 -12.28 -6.99
N GLY A 344 0.33 -11.76 -7.07
CA GLY A 344 -0.60 -11.95 -8.17
C GLY A 344 -1.91 -11.17 -7.95
N ALA A 345 -2.98 -11.57 -8.66
CA ALA A 345 -4.28 -10.94 -8.54
C ALA A 345 -5.30 -11.83 -7.83
N LEU A 346 -6.07 -11.25 -6.91
CA LEU A 346 -7.38 -11.73 -6.52
C LEU A 346 -8.39 -11.16 -7.50
N ILE A 347 -9.28 -11.99 -7.99
CA ILE A 347 -10.20 -11.72 -9.09
C ILE A 347 -11.63 -11.94 -8.62
N SER A 348 -12.50 -10.97 -8.87
CA SER A 348 -13.95 -11.12 -8.71
C SER A 348 -14.66 -10.71 -9.99
N ASP A 349 -15.52 -11.59 -10.50
CA ASP A 349 -16.36 -11.33 -11.68
C ASP A 349 -17.81 -10.97 -11.33
N ASP A 350 -18.16 -10.96 -10.05
CA ASP A 350 -19.51 -10.78 -9.50
C ASP A 350 -19.65 -9.59 -8.54
N GLY A 351 -18.72 -8.60 -8.61
CA GLY A 351 -18.80 -7.37 -7.82
C GLY A 351 -18.36 -7.55 -6.36
N GLY A 352 -17.50 -8.54 -6.06
CA GLY A 352 -16.95 -8.80 -4.74
C GLY A 352 -17.67 -9.91 -3.97
N ASP A 353 -18.73 -10.52 -4.52
CA ASP A 353 -19.45 -11.60 -3.83
C ASP A 353 -18.57 -12.86 -3.70
N THR A 354 -17.80 -13.20 -4.74
CA THR A 354 -16.80 -14.28 -4.69
C THR A 354 -15.45 -13.82 -5.22
N TRP A 355 -14.40 -14.45 -4.69
CA TRP A 355 -13.02 -14.18 -5.05
C TRP A 355 -12.29 -15.46 -5.43
N ARG A 356 -11.40 -15.38 -6.39
CA ARG A 356 -10.46 -16.44 -6.75
C ARG A 356 -9.09 -15.85 -7.00
N ARG A 357 -8.11 -16.67 -7.02
CA ARG A 357 -6.73 -16.27 -7.28
C ARG A 357 -6.35 -16.58 -8.72
N GLY A 358 -5.73 -15.62 -9.41
CA GLY A 358 -4.98 -15.85 -10.64
C GLY A 358 -3.65 -16.57 -10.38
N SER A 359 -2.85 -16.79 -11.42
CA SER A 359 -1.50 -17.33 -11.28
C SER A 359 -0.58 -16.33 -10.55
N MET A 360 0.52 -16.84 -10.01
CA MET A 360 1.53 -15.98 -9.40
C MET A 360 2.47 -15.43 -10.49
N ILE A 361 2.89 -14.18 -10.31
CA ILE A 361 3.72 -13.45 -11.27
C ILE A 361 5.06 -14.15 -11.54
N ASN A 362 5.63 -14.78 -10.51
CA ASN A 362 6.95 -15.41 -10.56
C ASN A 362 6.92 -16.93 -10.79
N ASP A 363 5.74 -17.56 -10.86
CA ASP A 363 5.63 -19.01 -11.00
C ASP A 363 6.22 -19.53 -12.31
N GLY A 364 7.04 -20.59 -12.21
CA GLY A 364 7.69 -21.23 -13.35
C GLY A 364 8.76 -20.41 -14.08
N ARG A 365 9.04 -19.18 -13.66
CA ARG A 365 10.08 -18.33 -14.27
C ARG A 365 11.47 -18.87 -13.98
N ILE A 366 12.38 -18.67 -14.92
CA ILE A 366 13.78 -19.07 -14.72
C ILE A 366 14.55 -17.86 -14.17
N VAL A 367 15.00 -17.98 -12.93
CA VAL A 367 15.82 -16.98 -12.25
C VAL A 367 17.14 -17.65 -11.84
N ASN A 368 18.26 -17.06 -12.21
CA ASN A 368 19.62 -17.59 -11.94
C ASN A 368 19.76 -19.09 -12.30
N GLY A 369 19.14 -19.51 -13.41
CA GLY A 369 19.17 -20.87 -13.93
C GLY A 369 18.23 -21.87 -13.24
N THR A 370 17.38 -21.42 -12.33
CA THR A 370 16.42 -22.25 -11.58
C THR A 370 14.99 -21.81 -11.84
N ALA A 371 14.09 -22.77 -12.06
CA ALA A 371 12.66 -22.50 -12.14
C ALA A 371 12.14 -22.12 -10.76
N VAL A 372 11.42 -21.00 -10.68
CA VAL A 372 10.80 -20.53 -9.43
C VAL A 372 9.61 -21.41 -9.09
N ASP A 373 9.62 -21.93 -7.87
CA ASP A 373 8.47 -22.57 -7.22
C ASP A 373 8.01 -21.66 -6.09
N PRO A 374 6.82 -21.03 -6.16
CA PRO A 374 6.31 -20.14 -5.13
C PRO A 374 6.27 -20.73 -3.72
N LYS A 375 6.20 -22.06 -3.61
CA LYS A 375 6.22 -22.77 -2.31
C LYS A 375 7.59 -22.75 -1.63
N ASN A 376 8.68 -22.62 -2.42
CA ASN A 376 10.05 -22.84 -1.95
C ASN A 376 11.07 -21.80 -2.46
N ILE A 377 10.65 -20.55 -2.64
CA ILE A 377 11.56 -19.48 -3.10
C ILE A 377 12.71 -19.32 -2.09
N ARG A 378 13.93 -19.17 -2.63
CA ARG A 378 15.16 -18.96 -1.84
C ARG A 378 16.07 -17.88 -2.42
N ASP A 379 15.68 -17.29 -3.55
CA ASP A 379 16.45 -16.32 -4.29
C ASP A 379 15.73 -14.96 -4.21
N ASP A 380 16.42 -13.93 -3.73
CA ASP A 380 15.89 -12.58 -3.63
C ASP A 380 15.45 -12.01 -4.99
N ASP A 381 16.16 -12.38 -6.07
CA ASP A 381 15.83 -11.94 -7.43
C ASP A 381 14.53 -12.59 -7.98
N ALA A 382 14.05 -13.66 -7.33
CA ALA A 382 12.82 -14.35 -7.71
C ALA A 382 11.57 -13.79 -7.03
N THR A 383 11.71 -12.87 -6.07
CA THR A 383 10.56 -12.40 -5.27
C THR A 383 9.69 -11.40 -6.02
N THR A 384 8.37 -11.52 -5.84
CA THR A 384 7.37 -10.51 -6.19
C THR A 384 6.52 -10.23 -4.95
N HIS A 385 6.47 -8.98 -4.53
CA HIS A 385 5.91 -8.57 -3.24
C HIS A 385 4.68 -7.67 -3.43
N GLU A 386 4.41 -6.74 -2.50
CA GLU A 386 3.34 -5.76 -2.60
C GLU A 386 3.31 -5.09 -3.98
N SER A 387 2.14 -4.98 -4.54
CA SER A 387 1.95 -4.53 -5.91
C SER A 387 0.73 -3.64 -6.09
N VAL A 388 0.63 -3.01 -7.23
CA VAL A 388 -0.52 -2.22 -7.66
C VAL A 388 -0.79 -2.51 -9.13
N PHE A 389 -2.05 -2.43 -9.53
CA PHE A 389 -2.49 -2.63 -10.91
C PHE A 389 -2.95 -1.34 -11.56
N VAL A 390 -2.69 -1.22 -12.87
CA VAL A 390 -3.25 -0.18 -13.74
C VAL A 390 -3.64 -0.82 -15.07
N GLU A 391 -4.83 -0.51 -15.59
CA GLU A 391 -5.27 -0.98 -16.90
C GLU A 391 -4.90 0.02 -18.00
N ARG A 392 -4.26 -0.43 -19.08
CA ARG A 392 -3.99 0.35 -20.30
C ARG A 392 -5.25 0.52 -21.15
N ALA A 393 -5.20 1.43 -22.12
CA ALA A 393 -6.29 1.66 -23.06
C ALA A 393 -6.64 0.41 -23.89
N ASP A 394 -5.68 -0.47 -24.13
CA ASP A 394 -5.84 -1.75 -24.86
C ASP A 394 -6.35 -2.91 -23.97
N GLY A 395 -6.57 -2.69 -22.67
CA GLY A 395 -7.02 -3.69 -21.72
C GLY A 395 -5.89 -4.51 -21.07
N THR A 396 -4.63 -4.25 -21.40
CA THR A 396 -3.49 -4.85 -20.71
C THR A 396 -3.43 -4.36 -19.27
N VAL A 397 -3.36 -5.26 -18.30
CA VAL A 397 -3.12 -4.93 -16.90
C VAL A 397 -1.63 -4.85 -16.66
N VAL A 398 -1.16 -3.70 -16.21
CA VAL A 398 0.23 -3.49 -15.76
C VAL A 398 0.28 -3.66 -14.26
N CYS A 399 1.13 -4.55 -13.78
CA CYS A 399 1.43 -4.74 -12.37
C CYS A 399 2.80 -4.12 -12.05
N PHE A 400 2.84 -3.16 -11.15
CA PHE A 400 4.08 -2.70 -10.54
C PHE A 400 4.23 -3.36 -9.19
N PHE A 401 5.38 -3.97 -8.92
CA PHE A 401 5.60 -4.67 -7.67
C PHE A 401 6.95 -4.32 -7.02
N ARG A 402 6.91 -4.18 -5.72
CA ARG A 402 8.05 -4.14 -4.82
C ARG A 402 8.75 -5.50 -4.84
N ASN A 403 10.09 -5.51 -4.76
CA ASN A 403 10.86 -6.74 -4.81
C ASN A 403 12.19 -6.60 -4.06
N GLN A 404 12.95 -7.69 -3.99
CA GLN A 404 14.27 -7.75 -3.35
C GLN A 404 15.41 -7.84 -4.37
N ASN A 405 15.13 -7.57 -5.63
CA ASN A 405 16.08 -7.67 -6.74
C ASN A 405 17.34 -6.83 -6.48
N HIS A 406 18.51 -7.42 -6.73
CA HIS A 406 19.80 -6.77 -6.52
C HIS A 406 20.02 -5.52 -7.38
N ALA A 407 19.33 -5.36 -8.50
CA ALA A 407 19.37 -4.15 -9.30
C ALA A 407 18.70 -2.94 -8.64
N GLY A 408 17.88 -3.13 -7.57
CA GLY A 408 17.16 -2.06 -6.88
C GLY A 408 16.21 -1.31 -7.80
N ARG A 409 15.45 -2.04 -8.62
CA ARG A 409 14.49 -1.50 -9.59
C ARG A 409 13.11 -2.08 -9.37
N ILE A 410 12.08 -1.25 -9.57
CA ILE A 410 10.69 -1.69 -9.49
C ILE A 410 10.43 -2.81 -10.51
N GLY A 411 9.75 -3.85 -10.10
CA GLY A 411 9.33 -4.91 -11.00
C GLY A 411 8.05 -4.55 -11.72
N VAL A 412 7.95 -4.99 -12.98
CA VAL A 412 6.77 -4.80 -13.82
C VAL A 412 6.40 -6.15 -14.45
N ALA A 413 5.11 -6.49 -14.40
CA ALA A 413 4.57 -7.64 -15.12
C ALA A 413 3.31 -7.23 -15.86
N LEU A 414 3.02 -7.89 -17.00
CA LEU A 414 1.86 -7.61 -17.82
C LEU A 414 0.90 -8.81 -17.81
N SER A 415 -0.39 -8.53 -17.77
CA SER A 415 -1.44 -9.54 -18.00
C SER A 415 -2.32 -9.10 -19.14
N HIS A 416 -2.55 -10.01 -20.08
CA HIS A 416 -3.39 -9.78 -21.26
C HIS A 416 -4.76 -10.47 -21.16
N ASP A 417 -5.03 -11.14 -20.05
CA ASP A 417 -6.24 -11.93 -19.79
C ASP A 417 -6.97 -11.50 -18.52
N GLY A 418 -6.79 -10.22 -18.13
CA GLY A 418 -7.48 -9.63 -16.99
C GLY A 418 -7.04 -10.19 -15.64
N GLY A 419 -5.74 -10.43 -15.46
CA GLY A 419 -5.13 -10.84 -14.18
C GLY A 419 -5.08 -12.34 -13.95
N GLU A 420 -5.47 -13.18 -14.91
CA GLU A 420 -5.41 -14.65 -14.80
C GLU A 420 -3.97 -15.16 -14.86
N THR A 421 -3.21 -14.68 -15.84
CA THR A 421 -1.80 -15.03 -16.05
C THR A 421 -0.94 -13.79 -16.27
N TRP A 422 0.37 -13.94 -16.11
CA TRP A 422 1.34 -12.86 -16.17
C TRP A 422 2.46 -13.17 -17.13
N ASP A 423 2.72 -12.23 -18.04
CA ASP A 423 3.80 -12.29 -19.02
C ASP A 423 4.77 -11.12 -18.82
N ASP A 424 5.81 -11.07 -19.64
CA ASP A 424 6.73 -9.93 -19.82
C ASP A 424 7.23 -9.28 -18.52
N LEU A 425 7.60 -10.11 -17.53
CA LEU A 425 8.20 -9.59 -16.30
C LEU A 425 9.56 -8.97 -16.60
N TYR A 426 9.73 -7.71 -16.21
CA TYR A 426 10.99 -6.98 -16.31
C TYR A 426 11.17 -6.02 -15.14
N PHE A 427 12.37 -5.44 -15.02
CA PHE A 427 12.66 -4.39 -14.04
C PHE A 427 12.81 -3.05 -14.75
N ASP A 428 12.06 -2.05 -14.30
CA ASP A 428 12.07 -0.71 -14.91
C ASP A 428 13.42 -0.03 -14.66
N LYS A 429 14.13 0.33 -15.75
CA LYS A 429 15.49 0.92 -15.67
C LYS A 429 15.52 2.30 -15.01
N ASP A 430 14.42 3.05 -15.03
CA ASP A 430 14.35 4.45 -14.60
C ASP A 430 13.72 4.59 -13.20
N VAL A 431 13.04 3.56 -12.69
CA VAL A 431 12.32 3.60 -11.41
C VAL A 431 13.06 2.81 -10.34
N PRO A 432 13.65 3.47 -9.34
CA PRO A 432 14.30 2.78 -8.23
C PRO A 432 13.26 2.08 -7.35
N ASP A 433 13.59 0.88 -6.88
CA ASP A 433 12.92 0.23 -5.77
C ASP A 433 13.82 0.26 -4.53
N ILE A 434 13.27 0.74 -3.44
CA ILE A 434 13.93 0.77 -2.13
C ILE A 434 13.23 -0.16 -1.14
N PHE A 435 12.60 -1.20 -1.64
CA PHE A 435 11.78 -2.13 -0.88
C PHE A 435 10.64 -1.42 -0.15
N CYS A 436 9.85 -0.65 -0.93
CA CYS A 436 8.68 0.09 -0.45
C CYS A 436 7.51 -0.09 -1.41
N GLN A 437 6.29 -0.22 -0.87
CA GLN A 437 5.07 -0.40 -1.65
C GLN A 437 4.92 0.73 -2.69
N PRO A 438 4.74 0.42 -3.99
CA PRO A 438 4.43 1.39 -5.04
C PRO A 438 2.93 1.66 -5.11
N ASN A 439 2.55 2.75 -5.77
CA ASN A 439 1.16 2.96 -6.19
C ASN A 439 1.09 3.57 -7.59
N ALA A 440 0.00 3.33 -8.31
CA ALA A 440 -0.22 3.87 -9.64
C ALA A 440 -1.72 4.04 -9.92
N VAL A 441 -2.07 5.04 -10.73
CA VAL A 441 -3.43 5.26 -11.21
C VAL A 441 -3.43 5.65 -12.67
N ALA A 442 -4.45 5.23 -13.42
CA ALA A 442 -4.75 5.80 -14.74
C ALA A 442 -5.43 7.16 -14.57
N CYS A 443 -5.06 8.15 -15.38
CA CYS A 443 -5.63 9.49 -15.31
C CYS A 443 -7.10 9.54 -15.76
N ALA A 444 -7.53 8.56 -16.55
CA ALA A 444 -8.92 8.37 -16.95
C ALA A 444 -9.14 6.90 -17.32
N PRO A 445 -10.38 6.39 -17.29
CA PRO A 445 -10.70 5.08 -17.82
C PRO A 445 -10.24 4.93 -19.28
N ARG A 446 -9.68 3.79 -19.64
CA ARG A 446 -9.20 3.49 -21.00
C ARG A 446 -8.15 4.48 -21.52
N SER A 447 -7.25 4.90 -20.64
CA SER A 447 -6.17 5.86 -20.94
C SER A 447 -4.82 5.23 -20.74
N ASP A 448 -3.88 5.56 -21.64
CA ASP A 448 -2.46 5.25 -21.46
C ASP A 448 -1.71 6.34 -20.66
N THR A 449 -2.40 7.42 -20.28
CA THR A 449 -1.84 8.41 -19.35
C THR A 449 -2.01 7.90 -17.92
N MET A 450 -0.87 7.73 -17.24
CA MET A 450 -0.79 7.13 -15.90
C MET A 450 0.14 7.92 -15.00
N VAL A 451 -0.18 7.95 -13.72
CA VAL A 451 0.71 8.47 -12.68
C VAL A 451 1.15 7.31 -11.78
N PHE A 452 2.45 7.19 -11.60
CA PHE A 452 3.08 6.24 -10.69
C PHE A 452 3.74 6.99 -9.53
N ALA A 453 3.63 6.47 -8.31
CA ALA A 453 4.26 7.04 -7.13
C ALA A 453 5.09 5.99 -6.39
N ASN A 454 6.26 6.38 -5.91
CA ASN A 454 7.03 5.59 -4.97
C ASN A 454 7.95 6.45 -4.10
N ALA A 455 8.41 5.88 -2.97
CA ALA A 455 9.61 6.34 -2.29
C ALA A 455 10.82 5.94 -3.14
N SER A 456 11.73 6.88 -3.41
CA SER A 456 12.80 6.68 -4.39
C SER A 456 14.21 6.75 -3.80
N GLN A 457 14.35 6.89 -2.48
CA GLN A 457 15.63 7.04 -1.79
C GLN A 457 15.61 6.41 -0.40
N MET A 458 16.73 5.79 0.00
CA MET A 458 16.87 5.18 1.33
C MET A 458 17.17 6.17 2.46
N LEU A 459 17.53 7.41 2.15
CA LEU A 459 17.89 8.41 3.14
C LEU A 459 16.93 9.62 3.11
N PRO A 460 16.38 10.03 4.25
CA PRO A 460 16.31 9.22 5.49
C PRO A 460 15.58 7.90 5.21
N TYR A 461 15.59 6.91 6.07
CA TYR A 461 14.98 5.60 5.83
C TYR A 461 13.60 5.73 5.15
N ARG A 462 13.46 5.22 3.91
CA ARG A 462 12.35 5.45 2.99
C ARG A 462 12.01 6.94 2.87
N GLY A 463 12.55 7.57 1.86
CA GLY A 463 12.36 8.99 1.62
C GLY A 463 12.20 9.33 0.15
N ASN A 464 12.05 10.61 -0.12
CA ASN A 464 11.93 11.19 -1.43
C ASN A 464 10.76 10.63 -2.22
N GLY A 465 9.54 11.06 -1.87
CA GLY A 465 8.31 10.72 -2.58
C GLY A 465 8.27 11.36 -3.95
N VAL A 466 8.21 10.53 -5.00
CA VAL A 466 8.25 10.98 -6.39
C VAL A 466 7.03 10.48 -7.15
N LEU A 467 6.35 11.40 -7.84
CA LEU A 467 5.37 11.08 -8.88
C LEU A 467 6.06 10.99 -10.23
N ARG A 468 5.65 10.04 -11.07
CA ARG A 468 6.08 9.90 -12.47
C ARG A 468 4.88 9.85 -13.36
N LEU A 469 4.92 10.61 -14.46
CA LEU A 469 3.90 10.64 -15.48
C LEU A 469 4.35 9.81 -16.67
N SER A 470 3.50 8.88 -17.09
CA SER A 470 3.61 8.19 -18.37
C SER A 470 2.46 8.60 -19.29
N LEU A 471 2.73 8.74 -20.58
CA LEU A 471 1.75 9.05 -21.62
C LEU A 471 1.52 7.87 -22.59
N ASP A 472 2.18 6.73 -22.33
CA ASP A 472 2.24 5.58 -23.22
C ASP A 472 1.99 4.24 -22.51
N GLY A 473 1.21 4.27 -21.41
CA GLY A 473 0.87 3.06 -20.66
C GLY A 473 2.05 2.49 -19.86
N ALA A 474 2.84 3.36 -19.26
CA ALA A 474 4.02 3.01 -18.47
C ALA A 474 5.14 2.30 -19.24
N ARG A 475 5.26 2.55 -20.55
CA ARG A 475 6.43 2.12 -21.34
C ARG A 475 7.61 3.07 -21.16
N THR A 476 7.31 4.38 -21.01
CA THR A 476 8.30 5.42 -20.70
C THR A 476 7.73 6.44 -19.71
N TRP A 477 8.62 7.22 -19.11
CA TRP A 477 8.28 8.27 -18.14
C TRP A 477 8.56 9.64 -18.74
N ALA A 478 7.49 10.36 -19.09
CA ALA A 478 7.56 11.69 -19.74
C ALA A 478 7.98 12.79 -18.76
N ALA A 479 7.65 12.66 -17.47
CA ALA A 479 7.99 13.62 -16.44
C ALA A 479 8.05 12.94 -15.06
N HIS A 480 8.73 13.59 -14.13
CA HIS A 480 8.68 13.23 -12.71
C HIS A 480 8.64 14.49 -11.83
N ARG A 481 8.10 14.37 -10.62
CA ARG A 481 8.05 15.44 -9.63
C ARG A 481 8.26 14.87 -8.23
N CYS A 482 9.16 15.47 -7.46
CA CYS A 482 9.26 15.18 -6.05
C CYS A 482 8.17 15.95 -5.28
N ILE A 483 7.30 15.25 -4.60
CA ILE A 483 6.24 15.82 -3.78
C ILE A 483 6.60 15.93 -2.30
N ASN A 484 7.55 15.10 -1.85
CA ASN A 484 8.06 15.12 -0.48
C ASN A 484 9.53 14.67 -0.48
N PRO A 485 10.48 15.57 -0.21
CA PRO A 485 11.91 15.23 -0.23
C PRO A 485 12.41 14.53 1.04
N TYR A 486 11.56 14.46 2.07
CA TYR A 486 11.92 13.95 3.38
C TYR A 486 11.47 12.50 3.55
N HIS A 487 11.17 12.10 4.77
CA HIS A 487 10.64 10.78 5.06
C HIS A 487 9.31 10.56 4.32
N TYR A 488 9.29 9.51 3.50
CA TYR A 488 8.16 9.16 2.67
C TYR A 488 8.11 7.63 2.53
N GLY A 489 7.01 7.03 2.91
CA GLY A 489 6.85 5.59 2.88
C GLY A 489 5.78 5.15 1.89
N TYR A 490 4.82 4.43 2.38
CA TYR A 490 3.69 3.92 1.61
C TYR A 490 2.78 5.06 1.12
N GLN A 491 2.20 4.88 -0.04
CA GLN A 491 1.32 5.81 -0.70
C GLN A 491 0.13 5.12 -1.36
N CYS A 492 -0.95 5.86 -1.51
CA CYS A 492 -2.09 5.47 -2.30
C CYS A 492 -2.67 6.69 -3.00
N MET A 493 -3.15 6.54 -4.22
CA MET A 493 -3.67 7.62 -5.06
C MET A 493 -5.05 7.28 -5.60
N THR A 494 -5.85 8.30 -5.82
CA THR A 494 -7.10 8.22 -6.58
C THR A 494 -7.24 9.48 -7.45
N MET A 495 -7.95 9.37 -8.56
CA MET A 495 -8.21 10.49 -9.46
C MET A 495 -9.54 11.14 -9.13
N LEU A 496 -9.57 12.47 -9.10
CA LEU A 496 -10.81 13.24 -9.00
C LEU A 496 -11.40 13.51 -10.40
N PRO A 497 -12.73 13.83 -10.51
CA PRO A 497 -13.39 13.97 -11.81
C PRO A 497 -12.85 15.11 -12.69
N ASP A 498 -12.28 16.13 -12.09
CA ASP A 498 -11.67 17.30 -12.72
C ASP A 498 -10.20 17.09 -13.11
N GLY A 499 -9.69 15.86 -12.93
CA GLY A 499 -8.31 15.51 -13.25
C GLY A 499 -7.29 15.94 -12.19
N GLU A 500 -7.76 16.28 -10.98
CA GLU A 500 -6.92 16.60 -9.82
C GLU A 500 -6.44 15.35 -9.05
#